data_21329c5f9b714ec191a3a8230ea9fb81
#
_entry.id   21329c5f9b714ec191a3a8230ea9fb81
#
_cell.length_a   1.000
_cell.length_b   1.000
_cell.length_c   1.000
_cell.angle_alpha   90.00
_cell.angle_beta   90.00
_cell.angle_gamma   90.00
#
_symmetry.space_group_name_H-M   'P 1'
#
loop_
_entity.id
_entity.type
_entity.pdbx_description
1 polymer ?
#
loop_
_entity_poly.entity_id
_entity_poly.type
_entity_poly.pdbx_seq_one_letter_code
_entity_poly.pdbx_strand_id
1 'polypeptide(L)'
;TGIKVNLINGKAGALEKRMIEEGADSSADLYITADAGRCGAFKAKGMTQGGLTSAAIKAAVPANFRTSHWAGIAKRARIVYYSPERVSGAELAGLTYESLADPKWKGRLVIRKSSNIYNKSLVASLVKNNGKAATAEWAKGVVSNMARTPKGNDRAQIMAVAAGEADIAVANTYYLALM
;
A
#
# COMPACT_ATOMS: atom_id res chain seq x y z
N THR A 1 0.96 11.72 30.88
CA THR A 1 0.37 12.87 30.15
C THR A 1 -1.01 13.27 30.69
N GLY A 2 -1.69 12.41 31.48
CA GLY A 2 -3.06 12.64 31.97
C GLY A 2 -4.17 12.53 30.91
N ILE A 3 -3.84 12.19 29.66
CA ILE A 3 -4.80 12.02 28.57
C ILE A 3 -5.39 10.61 28.65
N LYS A 4 -6.73 10.50 28.75
CA LYS A 4 -7.46 9.24 28.61
C LYS A 4 -7.76 9.01 27.12
N VAL A 5 -7.35 7.86 26.59
CA VAL A 5 -7.60 7.47 25.19
C VAL A 5 -8.72 6.43 25.16
N ASN A 6 -9.79 6.71 24.43
CA ASN A 6 -10.83 5.76 24.09
C ASN A 6 -10.55 5.21 22.69
N LEU A 7 -10.12 3.95 22.61
CA LEU A 7 -9.68 3.35 21.36
C LEU A 7 -10.77 2.48 20.74
N ILE A 8 -11.12 2.77 19.48
CA ILE A 8 -12.01 1.93 18.67
C ILE A 8 -11.18 1.30 17.55
N ASN A 9 -11.07 -0.01 17.55
CA ASN A 9 -10.37 -0.78 16.53
C ASN A 9 -11.33 -1.39 15.51
N GLY A 10 -10.94 -1.39 14.24
CA GLY A 10 -11.74 -2.00 13.19
C GLY A 10 -11.04 -2.05 11.83
N LYS A 11 -11.69 -2.68 10.86
CA LYS A 11 -11.24 -2.60 9.46
C LYS A 11 -11.33 -1.16 8.99
N ALA A 12 -10.25 -0.62 8.39
CA ALA A 12 -10.18 0.78 7.98
C ALA A 12 -11.40 1.25 7.18
N GLY A 13 -11.87 0.45 6.20
CA GLY A 13 -13.04 0.83 5.42
C GLY A 13 -14.36 0.89 6.22
N ALA A 14 -14.50 0.09 7.28
CA ALA A 14 -15.67 0.15 8.17
C ALA A 14 -15.61 1.39 9.08
N LEU A 15 -14.44 1.70 9.63
CA LEU A 15 -14.23 2.92 10.43
C LEU A 15 -14.43 4.19 9.58
N GLU A 16 -13.93 4.18 8.34
CA GLU A 16 -14.14 5.28 7.39
C GLU A 16 -15.63 5.51 7.10
N LYS A 17 -16.35 4.44 6.80
CA LYS A 17 -17.79 4.51 6.53
C LYS A 17 -18.53 5.08 7.73
N ARG A 18 -18.25 4.57 8.93
CA ARG A 18 -18.84 5.04 10.17
C ARG A 18 -18.60 6.53 10.39
N MET A 19 -17.34 7.00 10.29
CA MET A 19 -17.01 8.42 10.47
C MET A 19 -17.71 9.31 9.43
N ILE A 20 -17.86 8.86 8.19
CA ILE A 20 -18.57 9.58 7.14
C ILE A 20 -20.07 9.65 7.47
N GLU A 21 -20.67 8.57 7.98
CA GLU A 21 -22.08 8.52 8.36
C GLU A 21 -22.37 9.38 9.60
N GLU A 22 -21.46 9.40 10.57
CA GLU A 22 -21.56 10.26 11.77
C GLU A 22 -21.33 11.75 11.43
N GLY A 23 -20.55 12.05 10.39
CA GLY A 23 -20.30 13.41 9.94
C GLY A 23 -19.74 14.33 11.04
N ALA A 24 -20.43 15.45 11.28
CA ALA A 24 -20.05 16.42 12.32
C ALA A 24 -20.26 15.90 13.75
N ASP A 25 -21.11 14.89 13.93
CA ASP A 25 -21.41 14.27 15.22
C ASP A 25 -20.43 13.15 15.59
N SER A 26 -19.42 12.91 14.73
CA SER A 26 -18.38 11.91 15.02
C SER A 26 -17.59 12.27 16.27
N SER A 27 -17.50 11.32 17.20
CA SER A 27 -16.70 11.47 18.43
C SER A 27 -15.20 11.19 18.21
N ALA A 28 -14.75 11.00 16.96
CA ALA A 28 -13.37 10.68 16.64
C ALA A 28 -12.49 11.93 16.58
N ASP A 29 -11.61 12.10 17.56
CA ASP A 29 -10.60 13.17 17.56
C ASP A 29 -9.40 12.84 16.66
N LEU A 30 -9.07 11.54 16.52
CA LEU A 30 -7.91 11.08 15.78
C LEU A 30 -8.22 9.81 15.00
N TYR A 31 -7.89 9.80 13.71
CA TYR A 31 -7.96 8.62 12.88
C TYR A 31 -6.57 8.15 12.47
N ILE A 32 -6.20 6.93 12.87
CA ILE A 32 -4.94 6.28 12.49
C ILE A 32 -5.25 5.21 11.45
N THR A 33 -4.65 5.33 10.29
CA THR A 33 -4.87 4.40 9.19
C THR A 33 -3.60 4.13 8.40
N ALA A 34 -3.63 3.09 7.59
CA ALA A 34 -2.58 2.80 6.63
C ALA A 34 -2.85 3.53 5.31
N ASP A 35 -1.78 4.14 4.77
CA ASP A 35 -1.74 4.78 3.47
C ASP A 35 -2.27 6.23 3.43
N ALA A 36 -1.41 7.14 2.94
CA ALA A 36 -1.71 8.57 2.81
C ALA A 36 -2.89 8.86 1.87
N GLY A 37 -3.18 7.95 0.91
CA GLY A 37 -4.33 8.08 0.02
C GLY A 37 -5.66 8.12 0.76
N ARG A 38 -5.79 7.40 1.89
CA ARG A 38 -6.97 7.46 2.76
C ARG A 38 -7.08 8.82 3.44
N CYS A 39 -5.98 9.32 3.99
CA CYS A 39 -5.95 10.65 4.61
C CYS A 39 -6.30 11.75 3.60
N GLY A 40 -5.79 11.64 2.37
CA GLY A 40 -6.15 12.56 1.28
C GLY A 40 -7.63 12.50 0.90
N ALA A 41 -8.23 11.31 0.87
CA ALA A 41 -9.66 11.14 0.61
C ALA A 41 -10.53 11.76 1.72
N PHE A 42 -10.13 11.64 2.99
CA PHE A 42 -10.80 12.29 4.13
C PHE A 42 -10.71 13.81 4.03
N LYS A 43 -9.51 14.33 3.71
CA LYS A 43 -9.33 15.77 3.45
C LYS A 43 -10.26 16.27 2.35
N ALA A 44 -10.34 15.56 1.22
CA ALA A 44 -11.20 15.93 0.10
C ALA A 44 -12.69 15.96 0.45
N LYS A 45 -13.10 15.23 1.48
CA LYS A 45 -14.48 15.20 2.02
C LYS A 45 -14.71 16.19 3.16
N GLY A 46 -13.73 17.02 3.51
CA GLY A 46 -13.84 17.95 4.63
C GLY A 46 -13.81 17.30 6.02
N MET A 47 -13.44 16.02 6.11
CA MET A 47 -13.45 15.21 7.33
C MET A 47 -12.20 15.40 8.22
N THR A 48 -11.30 16.30 7.86
CA THR A 48 -10.08 16.58 8.62
C THR A 48 -9.93 18.05 8.89
N GLN A 49 -9.56 18.40 10.11
CA GLN A 49 -9.15 19.76 10.45
C GLN A 49 -7.77 20.06 9.90
N GLY A 50 -7.55 21.28 9.44
CA GLY A 50 -6.22 21.79 9.12
C GLY A 50 -5.46 22.20 10.38
N GLY A 51 -4.23 22.71 10.20
CA GLY A 51 -3.46 23.27 11.31
C GLY A 51 -2.50 22.29 12.00
N LEU A 52 -2.32 21.08 11.50
CA LEU A 52 -1.34 20.10 11.99
C LEU A 52 0.09 20.56 11.65
N THR A 53 0.55 21.65 12.28
CA THR A 53 1.79 22.36 11.92
C THR A 53 2.75 22.60 13.10
N SER A 54 2.62 21.84 14.20
CA SER A 54 3.49 22.01 15.35
C SER A 54 4.98 21.85 15.00
N ALA A 55 5.85 22.55 15.72
CA ALA A 55 7.30 22.45 15.55
C ALA A 55 7.79 21.00 15.75
N ALA A 56 7.22 20.27 16.71
CA ALA A 56 7.54 18.86 16.97
C ALA A 56 7.22 17.96 15.76
N ILE A 57 6.06 18.10 15.14
CA ILE A 57 5.70 17.35 13.95
C ILE A 57 6.63 17.72 12.78
N LYS A 58 6.93 19.02 12.61
CA LYS A 58 7.84 19.46 11.53
C LYS A 58 9.25 18.90 11.71
N ALA A 59 9.74 18.78 12.93
CA ALA A 59 11.05 18.22 13.23
C ALA A 59 11.08 16.68 13.06
N ALA A 60 10.01 15.99 13.47
CA ALA A 60 9.97 14.52 13.46
C ALA A 60 9.56 13.92 12.12
N VAL A 61 8.74 14.61 11.31
CA VAL A 61 8.16 14.06 10.07
C VAL A 61 8.64 14.84 8.85
N PRO A 62 9.35 14.23 7.89
CA PRO A 62 9.78 14.88 6.65
C PRO A 62 8.61 15.51 5.88
N ALA A 63 8.87 16.61 5.16
CA ALA A 63 7.84 17.42 4.49
C ALA A 63 6.97 16.62 3.50
N ASN A 64 7.56 15.64 2.82
CA ASN A 64 6.85 14.76 1.87
C ASN A 64 5.95 13.70 2.55
N PHE A 65 6.03 13.55 3.88
CA PHE A 65 5.20 12.63 4.66
C PHE A 65 4.23 13.35 5.61
N ARG A 66 3.98 14.63 5.40
CA ARG A 66 3.02 15.43 6.18
C ARG A 66 2.34 16.50 5.35
N THR A 67 1.17 16.90 5.80
CA THR A 67 0.44 18.09 5.33
C THR A 67 -0.11 18.83 6.55
N SER A 68 -0.89 19.89 6.34
CA SER A 68 -1.64 20.52 7.45
C SER A 68 -2.78 19.64 7.99
N HIS A 69 -3.10 18.52 7.35
CA HIS A 69 -4.25 17.66 7.70
C HIS A 69 -3.87 16.26 8.18
N TRP A 70 -2.66 15.82 7.93
CA TRP A 70 -2.17 14.50 8.36
C TRP A 70 -0.66 14.46 8.47
N ALA A 71 -0.13 13.54 9.27
CA ALA A 71 1.29 13.26 9.41
C ALA A 71 1.54 11.75 9.40
N GLY A 72 2.60 11.32 8.72
CA GLY A 72 3.04 9.93 8.71
C GLY A 72 3.78 9.58 9.99
N ILE A 73 3.31 8.57 10.72
CA ILE A 73 3.93 8.06 11.96
C ILE A 73 4.84 6.87 11.71
N ALA A 74 4.72 6.21 10.55
CA ALA A 74 5.58 5.12 10.10
C ALA A 74 5.60 5.07 8.58
N LYS A 75 6.70 4.60 8.00
CA LYS A 75 6.82 4.33 6.58
C LYS A 75 7.13 2.86 6.32
N ARG A 76 6.70 2.35 5.18
CA ARG A 76 6.95 1.00 4.69
C ARG A 76 7.11 1.03 3.18
N ALA A 77 7.85 0.10 2.65
CA ALA A 77 7.97 -0.09 1.21
C ALA A 77 7.10 -1.27 0.76
N ARG A 78 6.60 -1.19 -0.46
CA ARG A 78 6.10 -2.33 -1.19
C ARG A 78 7.24 -2.86 -2.03
N ILE A 79 7.56 -4.13 -1.93
CA ILE A 79 8.75 -4.72 -2.56
C ILE A 79 8.39 -5.99 -3.31
N VAL A 80 9.32 -6.48 -4.11
CA VAL A 80 9.23 -7.79 -4.74
C VAL A 80 9.93 -8.81 -3.85
N TYR A 81 9.21 -9.82 -3.42
CA TYR A 81 9.72 -11.04 -2.80
C TYR A 81 10.00 -12.05 -3.90
N TYR A 82 11.01 -12.87 -3.73
CA TYR A 82 11.37 -13.90 -4.71
C TYR A 82 11.87 -15.17 -4.03
N SER A 83 11.82 -16.29 -4.75
CA SER A 83 12.47 -17.52 -4.34
C SER A 83 13.92 -17.54 -4.83
N PRO A 84 14.93 -17.63 -3.96
CA PRO A 84 16.32 -17.66 -4.39
C PRO A 84 16.69 -18.95 -5.13
N GLU A 85 15.89 -20.01 -5.01
CA GLU A 85 16.09 -21.29 -5.72
C GLU A 85 15.56 -21.23 -7.17
N ARG A 86 14.57 -20.35 -7.47
CA ARG A 86 13.89 -20.31 -8.75
C ARG A 86 14.10 -19.01 -9.53
N VAL A 87 14.69 -18.00 -8.91
CA VAL A 87 15.00 -16.72 -9.52
C VAL A 87 16.48 -16.43 -9.34
N SER A 88 17.20 -16.35 -10.43
CA SER A 88 18.63 -16.08 -10.41
C SER A 88 18.94 -14.59 -10.17
N GLY A 89 20.14 -14.29 -9.70
CA GLY A 89 20.63 -12.91 -9.56
C GLY A 89 20.62 -12.14 -10.90
N ALA A 90 20.85 -12.83 -12.00
CA ALA A 90 20.79 -12.23 -13.35
C ALA A 90 19.36 -11.79 -13.72
N GLU A 91 18.33 -12.55 -13.33
CA GLU A 91 16.93 -12.18 -13.54
C GLU A 91 16.50 -10.99 -12.66
N LEU A 92 17.13 -10.83 -11.49
CA LEU A 92 16.90 -9.71 -10.57
C LEU A 92 17.63 -8.44 -10.97
N ALA A 93 18.67 -8.55 -11.80
CA ALA A 93 19.42 -7.39 -12.27
C ALA A 93 18.47 -6.45 -13.03
N GLY A 94 18.38 -5.19 -12.57
CA GLY A 94 17.46 -4.20 -13.14
C GLY A 94 15.97 -4.43 -12.85
N LEU A 95 15.63 -5.26 -11.85
CA LEU A 95 14.23 -5.47 -11.46
C LEU A 95 13.63 -4.16 -10.93
N THR A 96 12.59 -3.68 -11.60
CA THR A 96 11.76 -2.54 -11.22
C THR A 96 10.29 -2.95 -11.18
N TYR A 97 9.42 -2.04 -10.77
CA TYR A 97 7.98 -2.30 -10.89
C TYR A 97 7.54 -2.43 -12.35
N GLU A 98 8.14 -1.64 -13.24
CA GLU A 98 7.85 -1.65 -14.68
C GLU A 98 8.18 -3.01 -15.28
N SER A 99 9.32 -3.60 -14.93
CA SER A 99 9.76 -4.91 -15.44
C SER A 99 8.92 -6.10 -14.95
N LEU A 100 8.00 -5.91 -14.01
CA LEU A 100 7.02 -6.94 -13.65
C LEU A 100 6.05 -7.28 -14.79
N ALA A 101 5.94 -6.40 -15.78
CA ALA A 101 5.15 -6.64 -17.00
C ALA A 101 5.90 -7.46 -18.07
N ASP A 102 7.20 -7.70 -17.91
CA ASP A 102 8.00 -8.45 -18.86
C ASP A 102 7.51 -9.90 -18.99
N PRO A 103 7.43 -10.44 -20.20
CA PRO A 103 6.97 -11.83 -20.45
C PRO A 103 7.80 -12.90 -19.71
N LYS A 104 9.03 -12.60 -19.28
CA LYS A 104 9.86 -13.54 -18.49
C LYS A 104 9.20 -13.94 -17.17
N TRP A 105 8.25 -13.15 -16.66
CA TRP A 105 7.49 -13.43 -15.44
C TRP A 105 6.17 -14.17 -15.67
N LYS A 106 5.88 -14.59 -16.90
CA LYS A 106 4.62 -15.28 -17.24
C LYS A 106 4.43 -16.55 -16.39
N GLY A 107 3.31 -16.61 -15.67
CA GLY A 107 2.99 -17.71 -14.76
C GLY A 107 3.84 -17.75 -13.48
N ARG A 108 4.64 -16.71 -13.21
CA ARG A 108 5.61 -16.71 -12.10
C ARG A 108 5.32 -15.63 -11.05
N LEU A 109 4.37 -14.73 -11.30
CA LEU A 109 4.04 -13.57 -10.43
C LEU A 109 2.75 -13.80 -9.65
N VAL A 110 2.76 -13.49 -8.36
CA VAL A 110 1.54 -13.34 -7.56
C VAL A 110 1.46 -11.97 -6.91
N ILE A 111 0.24 -11.42 -6.89
CA ILE A 111 -0.08 -10.14 -6.28
C ILE A 111 -1.49 -10.20 -5.71
N ARG A 112 -1.79 -9.45 -4.67
CA ARG A 112 -3.12 -9.37 -4.10
C ARG A 112 -4.09 -8.58 -5.01
N LYS A 113 -5.39 -8.63 -4.70
CA LYS A 113 -6.43 -7.93 -5.48
C LYS A 113 -6.16 -6.44 -5.66
N SER A 114 -6.45 -5.92 -6.86
CA SER A 114 -6.31 -4.50 -7.24
C SER A 114 -7.19 -3.55 -6.40
N SER A 115 -8.29 -4.05 -5.83
CA SER A 115 -9.16 -3.25 -4.93
C SER A 115 -8.47 -2.84 -3.62
N ASN A 116 -7.35 -3.48 -3.26
CA ASN A 116 -6.62 -3.15 -2.05
C ASN A 116 -5.87 -1.82 -2.17
N ILE A 117 -5.87 -1.04 -1.08
CA ILE A 117 -5.26 0.29 -1.05
C ILE A 117 -3.78 0.28 -1.42
N TYR A 118 -3.01 -0.74 -1.03
CA TYR A 118 -1.58 -0.82 -1.34
C TYR A 118 -1.31 -0.94 -2.83
N ASN A 119 -2.12 -1.72 -3.55
CA ASN A 119 -2.01 -1.81 -5.01
C ASN A 119 -2.53 -0.53 -5.69
N LYS A 120 -3.60 0.08 -5.16
CA LYS A 120 -4.08 1.38 -5.67
C LYS A 120 -3.00 2.46 -5.57
N SER A 121 -2.27 2.52 -4.45
CA SER A 121 -1.17 3.46 -4.25
C SER A 121 0.02 3.17 -5.16
N LEU A 122 0.35 1.89 -5.39
CA LEU A 122 1.37 1.51 -6.37
C LEU A 122 0.99 1.98 -7.78
N VAL A 123 -0.22 1.66 -8.22
CA VAL A 123 -0.73 2.09 -9.53
C VAL A 123 -0.77 3.62 -9.64
N ALA A 124 -1.22 4.33 -8.60
CA ALA A 124 -1.23 5.78 -8.58
C ALA A 124 0.18 6.39 -8.72
N SER A 125 1.18 5.76 -8.07
CA SER A 125 2.58 6.15 -8.23
C SER A 125 3.07 5.94 -9.66
N LEU A 126 2.77 4.82 -10.28
CA LEU A 126 3.12 4.55 -11.68
C LEU A 126 2.42 5.51 -12.64
N VAL A 127 1.14 5.82 -12.41
CA VAL A 127 0.42 6.82 -13.20
C VAL A 127 1.07 8.20 -13.10
N LYS A 128 1.51 8.58 -11.89
CA LYS A 128 2.17 9.87 -11.67
C LYS A 128 3.52 9.96 -12.39
N ASN A 129 4.30 8.88 -12.39
CA ASN A 129 5.66 8.89 -12.92
C ASN A 129 5.72 8.55 -14.42
N ASN A 130 4.85 7.65 -14.89
CA ASN A 130 4.93 7.08 -16.23
C ASN A 130 3.71 7.45 -17.12
N GLY A 131 2.68 8.09 -16.53
CA GLY A 131 1.44 8.43 -17.21
C GLY A 131 0.43 7.29 -17.28
N LYS A 132 -0.83 7.63 -17.60
CA LYS A 132 -1.95 6.67 -17.59
C LYS A 132 -1.82 5.58 -18.65
N ALA A 133 -1.40 5.94 -19.87
CA ALA A 133 -1.31 4.98 -20.97
C ALA A 133 -0.26 3.89 -20.70
N ALA A 134 0.96 4.29 -20.33
CA ALA A 134 2.03 3.34 -20.00
C ALA A 134 1.66 2.46 -18.79
N THR A 135 1.01 3.04 -17.77
CA THR A 135 0.54 2.27 -16.61
C THR A 135 -0.57 1.27 -16.96
N ALA A 136 -1.43 1.60 -17.90
CA ALA A 136 -2.46 0.69 -18.37
C ALA A 136 -1.84 -0.52 -19.10
N GLU A 137 -0.86 -0.31 -19.97
CA GLU A 137 -0.13 -1.40 -20.63
C GLU A 137 0.67 -2.24 -19.63
N TRP A 138 1.34 -1.60 -18.68
CA TRP A 138 1.98 -2.29 -17.56
C TRP A 138 0.99 -3.19 -16.80
N ALA A 139 -0.19 -2.68 -16.47
CA ALA A 139 -1.19 -3.47 -15.75
C ALA A 139 -1.66 -4.70 -16.55
N LYS A 140 -1.81 -4.59 -17.86
CA LYS A 140 -2.11 -5.73 -18.75
C LYS A 140 -0.99 -6.78 -18.71
N GLY A 141 0.26 -6.35 -18.81
CA GLY A 141 1.44 -7.23 -18.70
C GLY A 141 1.51 -7.94 -17.35
N VAL A 142 1.33 -7.22 -16.25
CA VAL A 142 1.26 -7.81 -14.90
C VAL A 142 0.15 -8.84 -14.77
N VAL A 143 -1.05 -8.57 -15.29
CA VAL A 143 -2.16 -9.52 -15.29
C VAL A 143 -1.83 -10.77 -16.10
N SER A 144 -1.20 -10.60 -17.26
CA SER A 144 -0.75 -11.70 -18.14
C SER A 144 0.30 -12.60 -17.48
N ASN A 145 1.09 -12.04 -16.57
CA ASN A 145 2.18 -12.73 -15.87
C ASN A 145 1.75 -13.42 -14.57
N MET A 146 0.50 -13.23 -14.13
CA MET A 146 0.02 -13.84 -12.88
C MET A 146 -0.01 -15.36 -12.97
N ALA A 147 0.57 -16.02 -11.96
CA ALA A 147 0.51 -17.49 -11.81
C ALA A 147 -0.92 -17.98 -11.46
N ARG A 148 -1.73 -17.10 -10.86
CA ARG A 148 -3.11 -17.40 -10.47
C ARG A 148 -3.96 -16.14 -10.33
N THR A 149 -5.25 -16.31 -10.31
CA THR A 149 -6.17 -15.22 -9.95
C THR A 149 -5.83 -14.63 -8.58
N PRO A 150 -5.76 -13.29 -8.43
CA PRO A 150 -5.44 -12.64 -7.16
C PRO A 150 -6.38 -13.05 -6.02
N LYS A 151 -5.83 -13.61 -4.97
CA LYS A 151 -6.54 -14.02 -3.74
C LYS A 151 -5.69 -13.76 -2.50
N GLY A 152 -6.32 -13.62 -1.35
CA GLY A 152 -5.64 -13.44 -0.06
C GLY A 152 -5.00 -12.06 0.13
N ASN A 153 -4.26 -11.92 1.23
CA ASN A 153 -3.50 -10.73 1.60
C ASN A 153 -2.01 -10.86 1.20
N ASP A 154 -1.16 -9.94 1.63
CA ASP A 154 0.27 -9.96 1.30
C ASP A 154 0.98 -11.21 1.85
N ARG A 155 0.62 -11.69 3.05
CA ARG A 155 1.17 -12.96 3.59
C ARG A 155 0.87 -14.14 2.67
N ALA A 156 -0.35 -14.22 2.15
CA ALA A 156 -0.75 -15.27 1.23
C ALA A 156 0.04 -15.23 -0.09
N GLN A 157 0.55 -14.07 -0.52
CA GLN A 157 1.42 -14.00 -1.68
C GLN A 157 2.84 -14.51 -1.35
N ILE A 158 3.39 -14.13 -0.19
CA ILE A 158 4.71 -14.61 0.26
C ILE A 158 4.67 -16.13 0.45
N MET A 159 3.62 -16.66 1.10
CA MET A 159 3.43 -18.10 1.26
C MET A 159 3.29 -18.84 -0.06
N ALA A 160 2.64 -18.24 -1.07
CA ALA A 160 2.54 -18.82 -2.41
C ALA A 160 3.91 -18.98 -3.08
N VAL A 161 4.80 -17.99 -2.89
CA VAL A 161 6.20 -18.11 -3.35
C VAL A 161 6.94 -19.21 -2.58
N ALA A 162 6.81 -19.25 -1.26
CA ALA A 162 7.44 -20.31 -0.44
C ALA A 162 6.94 -21.72 -0.83
N ALA A 163 5.65 -21.85 -1.18
CA ALA A 163 5.04 -23.12 -1.59
C ALA A 163 5.31 -23.49 -3.07
N GLY A 164 6.00 -22.66 -3.84
CA GLY A 164 6.27 -22.93 -5.26
C GLY A 164 5.13 -22.61 -6.22
N GLU A 165 4.04 -21.98 -5.77
CA GLU A 165 2.93 -21.56 -6.64
C GLU A 165 3.35 -20.42 -7.58
N ALA A 166 4.37 -19.65 -7.23
CA ALA A 166 4.94 -18.57 -8.03
C ALA A 166 6.39 -18.34 -7.62
N ASP A 167 7.15 -17.61 -8.43
CA ASP A 167 8.55 -17.32 -8.14
C ASP A 167 8.76 -15.96 -7.50
N ILE A 168 7.88 -15.00 -7.82
CA ILE A 168 7.92 -13.64 -7.27
C ILE A 168 6.56 -13.20 -6.75
N ALA A 169 6.59 -12.30 -5.74
CA ALA A 169 5.39 -11.71 -5.14
C ALA A 169 5.61 -10.23 -4.84
N VAL A 170 4.57 -9.42 -5.01
CA VAL A 170 4.58 -8.01 -4.57
C VAL A 170 3.85 -7.89 -3.24
N ALA A 171 4.60 -7.52 -2.19
CA ALA A 171 4.07 -7.38 -0.83
C ALA A 171 4.81 -6.29 -0.04
N ASN A 172 4.28 -5.89 1.11
CA ASN A 172 4.91 -4.88 1.96
C ASN A 172 6.05 -5.49 2.80
N THR A 173 7.10 -4.71 3.04
CA THR A 173 8.35 -5.13 3.71
C THR A 173 8.17 -5.82 5.05
N TYR A 174 7.23 -5.37 5.86
CA TYR A 174 7.08 -5.86 7.25
C TYR A 174 6.44 -7.25 7.36
N TYR A 175 5.84 -7.76 6.28
CA TYR A 175 5.15 -9.05 6.38
C TYR A 175 6.09 -10.23 6.58
N LEU A 176 7.30 -10.21 5.99
CA LEU A 176 8.26 -11.30 6.18
C LEU A 176 8.71 -11.41 7.65
N ALA A 177 8.94 -10.26 8.30
CA ALA A 177 9.34 -10.24 9.70
C ALA A 177 8.25 -10.70 10.69
N LEU A 178 7.00 -10.81 10.22
CA LEU A 178 5.84 -11.23 11.02
C LEU A 178 5.42 -12.68 10.72
N MET A 179 6.18 -13.41 9.92
CA MET A 179 5.94 -14.82 9.54
C MET A 179 6.97 -15.73 10.15
#